data_51655b6bee6a7807d41d68dca3774d1f
#
_entry.id   51655b6bee6a7807d41d68dca3774d1f
#
_cell.length_a   1.000
_cell.length_b   1.000
_cell.length_c   1.000
_cell.angle_alpha   90.00
_cell.angle_beta   90.00
_cell.angle_gamma   90.00
#
_symmetry.space_group_name_H-M   'P 1'
#
loop_
_entity.id
_entity.type
_entity.pdbx_description
1 polymer ?
#
loop_
_entity_poly.entity_id
_entity_poly.type
_entity_poly.pdbx_seq_one_letter_code
_entity_poly.pdbx_strand_id
1 'polypeptide(L)'
;MNKLIILICMILIPLHINAISINEIRNNPSQFKLVYSDETSEAYVDNSAISVTRYNPPYYAINATIYSVWYDRNIIVETNQTSFYNYERSIEKLSHKYKDVDEIVKEVSNDTGVRWKANTFVFYDFNGNMLSSKPLSHQFDNSIAGKAILFSPSYQVAMYIFYKSYHMYFNYPR
;
A
#
# COMPACT_ATOMS: atom_id res chain seq x y z
N MET A 1 27.93 -10.96 -43.80
CA MET A 1 27.83 -9.66 -43.10
C MET A 1 26.47 -9.35 -42.49
N ASN A 2 25.34 -9.89 -42.98
CA ASN A 2 24.00 -9.50 -42.51
C ASN A 2 23.53 -10.12 -41.16
N LYS A 3 24.17 -11.20 -40.69
CA LYS A 3 23.80 -11.83 -39.39
C LYS A 3 24.36 -11.13 -38.17
N LEU A 4 25.44 -10.39 -38.30
CA LEU A 4 26.07 -9.64 -37.19
C LEU A 4 25.32 -8.37 -36.87
N ILE A 5 24.67 -7.72 -37.86
CA ILE A 5 23.91 -6.49 -37.70
C ILE A 5 22.59 -6.76 -36.94
N ILE A 6 21.95 -7.92 -37.18
CA ILE A 6 20.73 -8.32 -36.49
C ILE A 6 20.98 -8.59 -35.01
N LEU A 7 22.14 -9.14 -34.65
CA LEU A 7 22.49 -9.41 -33.26
C LEU A 7 22.74 -8.13 -32.45
N ILE A 8 23.28 -7.09 -33.07
CA ILE A 8 23.54 -5.79 -32.43
C ILE A 8 22.25 -5.01 -32.20
N CYS A 9 21.24 -5.12 -33.07
CA CYS A 9 19.94 -4.47 -32.89
C CYS A 9 19.12 -5.09 -31.76
N MET A 10 19.32 -6.35 -31.40
CA MET A 10 18.62 -6.98 -30.26
C MET A 10 19.17 -6.57 -28.88
N ILE A 11 20.38 -6.04 -28.81
CA ILE A 11 21.03 -5.63 -27.54
C ILE A 11 20.64 -4.20 -27.13
N LEU A 12 20.02 -3.43 -28.04
CA LEU A 12 19.60 -2.04 -27.80
C LEU A 12 18.11 -1.89 -27.46
N ILE A 13 17.44 -2.95 -27.02
CA ILE A 13 16.14 -2.77 -26.38
C ILE A 13 16.44 -2.11 -25.03
N PRO A 14 16.13 -0.82 -24.84
CA PRO A 14 16.28 -0.22 -23.53
C PRO A 14 15.40 -1.05 -22.60
N LEU A 15 15.98 -1.64 -21.59
CA LEU A 15 15.24 -2.09 -20.41
C LEU A 15 14.54 -0.84 -19.87
N HIS A 16 13.31 -0.63 -20.30
CA HIS A 16 12.45 0.36 -19.68
C HIS A 16 12.25 -0.16 -18.26
N ILE A 17 13.09 0.31 -17.35
CA ILE A 17 12.73 0.28 -15.94
C ILE A 17 11.45 1.11 -15.91
N ASN A 18 10.31 0.45 -15.72
CA ASN A 18 9.02 1.10 -15.71
C ASN A 18 9.02 2.07 -14.53
N ALA A 19 9.43 3.29 -14.82
CA ALA A 19 9.30 4.41 -13.95
C ALA A 19 7.80 4.76 -13.91
N ILE A 20 7.21 4.77 -12.72
CA ILE A 20 5.77 5.02 -12.56
C ILE A 20 5.50 6.52 -12.51
N SER A 21 4.77 7.07 -13.47
CA SER A 21 4.35 8.46 -13.48
C SER A 21 2.96 8.63 -12.85
N ILE A 22 2.63 9.87 -12.43
CA ILE A 22 1.29 10.18 -11.91
C ILE A 22 0.20 9.94 -12.95
N ASN A 23 0.50 10.23 -14.22
CA ASN A 23 -0.44 10.00 -15.32
C ASN A 23 -0.70 8.51 -15.54
N GLU A 24 0.33 7.67 -15.41
CA GLU A 24 0.17 6.22 -15.54
C GLU A 24 -0.70 5.66 -14.41
N ILE A 25 -0.48 6.09 -13.17
CA ILE A 25 -1.30 5.68 -12.02
C ILE A 25 -2.76 6.07 -12.26
N ARG A 26 -3.04 7.31 -12.66
CA ARG A 26 -4.40 7.83 -12.79
C ARG A 26 -5.15 7.29 -14.01
N ASN A 27 -4.44 7.00 -15.10
CA ASN A 27 -5.03 6.49 -16.34
C ASN A 27 -5.30 4.98 -16.31
N ASN A 28 -4.83 4.27 -15.27
CA ASN A 28 -5.04 2.82 -15.13
C ASN A 28 -5.79 2.48 -13.82
N PRO A 29 -7.04 2.94 -13.62
CA PRO A 29 -7.78 2.76 -12.37
C PRO A 29 -8.16 1.30 -12.07
N SER A 30 -8.09 0.41 -13.05
CA SER A 30 -8.26 -1.03 -12.87
C SER A 30 -7.07 -1.66 -12.14
N GLN A 31 -5.87 -1.20 -12.43
CA GLN A 31 -4.64 -1.63 -11.77
C GLN A 31 -4.40 -0.83 -10.49
N PHE A 32 -4.42 0.50 -10.56
CA PHE A 32 -4.12 1.40 -9.46
C PHE A 32 -5.40 1.93 -8.81
N LYS A 33 -5.82 1.30 -7.73
CA LYS A 33 -7.04 1.71 -7.02
C LYS A 33 -6.76 2.87 -6.09
N LEU A 34 -7.37 4.03 -6.35
CA LEU A 34 -7.41 5.15 -5.41
C LEU A 34 -8.19 4.71 -4.15
N VAL A 35 -7.56 4.75 -2.99
CA VAL A 35 -8.14 4.35 -1.70
C VAL A 35 -8.19 5.47 -0.68
N TYR A 36 -7.41 6.52 -0.90
CA TYR A 36 -7.40 7.72 -0.07
C TYR A 36 -7.07 8.95 -0.91
N SER A 37 -7.72 10.08 -0.61
CA SER A 37 -7.41 11.37 -1.22
C SER A 37 -7.77 12.49 -0.27
N ASP A 38 -6.86 13.46 -0.13
CA ASP A 38 -7.11 14.77 0.49
C ASP A 38 -6.44 15.88 -0.34
N GLU A 39 -6.40 17.10 0.19
CA GLU A 39 -5.81 18.26 -0.50
C GLU A 39 -4.29 18.14 -0.71
N THR A 40 -3.61 17.34 0.07
CA THR A 40 -2.14 17.22 0.11
C THR A 40 -1.62 15.94 -0.47
N SER A 41 -2.44 14.88 -0.49
CA SER A 41 -1.98 13.54 -0.85
C SER A 41 -3.06 12.62 -1.42
N GLU A 42 -2.62 11.63 -2.18
CA GLU A 42 -3.41 10.48 -2.62
C GLU A 42 -2.69 9.19 -2.27
N ALA A 43 -3.44 8.11 -2.02
CA ALA A 43 -2.89 6.77 -1.88
C ALA A 43 -3.59 5.79 -2.84
N TYR A 44 -2.78 5.08 -3.60
CA TYR A 44 -3.21 4.07 -4.57
C TYR A 44 -2.65 2.71 -4.19
N VAL A 45 -3.44 1.67 -4.41
CA VAL A 45 -3.00 0.28 -4.25
C VAL A 45 -2.89 -0.36 -5.63
N ASP A 46 -1.74 -0.99 -5.92
CA ASP A 46 -1.58 -1.82 -7.10
C ASP A 46 -2.30 -3.16 -6.89
N ASN A 47 -3.42 -3.34 -7.60
CA ASN A 47 -4.22 -4.56 -7.53
C ASN A 47 -3.47 -5.82 -7.98
N SER A 48 -2.46 -5.67 -8.85
CA SER A 48 -1.65 -6.78 -9.36
C SER A 48 -0.60 -7.26 -8.35
N ALA A 49 -0.27 -6.43 -7.37
CA ALA A 49 0.78 -6.67 -6.38
C ALA A 49 0.23 -7.05 -4.98
N ILE A 50 -1.06 -7.37 -4.88
CA ILE A 50 -1.66 -7.85 -3.62
C ILE A 50 -1.41 -9.34 -3.48
N SER A 51 -0.81 -9.76 -2.35
CA SER A 51 -0.58 -11.17 -2.05
C SER A 51 -0.80 -11.49 -0.57
N VAL A 52 -1.51 -12.59 -0.30
CA VAL A 52 -1.72 -13.09 1.06
C VAL A 52 -0.46 -13.81 1.51
N THR A 53 0.16 -13.33 2.60
CA THR A 53 1.36 -13.94 3.19
C THR A 53 1.05 -14.77 4.42
N ARG A 54 -0.11 -14.53 5.07
CA ARG A 54 -0.58 -15.31 6.21
C ARG A 54 -2.11 -15.37 6.25
N TYR A 55 -2.64 -16.58 6.33
CA TYR A 55 -4.04 -16.87 6.61
C TYR A 55 -4.12 -17.80 7.81
N ASN A 56 -4.32 -17.24 9.00
CA ASN A 56 -4.44 -17.97 10.25
C ASN A 56 -5.37 -17.20 11.20
N PRO A 57 -6.71 -17.32 11.02
CA PRO A 57 -7.67 -16.59 11.85
C PRO A 57 -7.39 -16.76 13.35
N PRO A 58 -7.46 -15.68 14.15
CA PRO A 58 -7.89 -14.33 13.78
C PRO A 58 -6.77 -13.44 13.21
N TYR A 59 -5.59 -13.98 12.89
CA TYR A 59 -4.42 -13.24 12.44
C TYR A 59 -4.16 -13.44 10.97
N TYR A 60 -4.05 -12.31 10.24
CA TYR A 60 -3.82 -12.29 8.81
C TYR A 60 -2.62 -11.39 8.48
N ALA A 61 -1.99 -11.64 7.33
CA ALA A 61 -0.99 -10.72 6.78
C ALA A 61 -1.10 -10.69 5.25
N ILE A 62 -1.03 -9.48 4.69
CA ILE A 62 -1.16 -9.22 3.26
C ILE A 62 -0.04 -8.29 2.86
N ASN A 63 0.67 -8.65 1.79
CA ASN A 63 1.65 -7.79 1.15
C ASN A 63 1.01 -7.07 -0.04
N ALA A 64 1.35 -5.79 -0.23
CA ALA A 64 0.88 -4.99 -1.36
C ALA A 64 1.90 -3.92 -1.73
N THR A 65 1.85 -3.47 -2.99
CA THR A 65 2.55 -2.26 -3.42
C THR A 65 1.58 -1.09 -3.40
N ILE A 66 2.03 0.01 -2.77
CA ILE A 66 1.26 1.22 -2.54
C ILE A 66 2.01 2.40 -3.14
N TYR A 67 1.31 3.25 -3.87
CA TYR A 67 1.82 4.50 -4.40
C TYR A 67 1.19 5.67 -3.64
N SER A 68 2.00 6.39 -2.87
CA SER A 68 1.59 7.60 -2.15
C SER A 68 2.07 8.82 -2.93
N VAL A 69 1.14 9.63 -3.40
CA VAL A 69 1.40 10.87 -4.14
C VAL A 69 1.38 12.02 -3.13
N TRP A 70 2.45 12.81 -3.05
CA TRP A 70 2.57 13.98 -2.18
C TRP A 70 2.72 15.24 -3.01
N TYR A 71 1.68 16.08 -3.04
CA TYR A 71 1.59 17.24 -3.92
C TYR A 71 2.53 18.36 -3.52
N ASP A 72 2.71 18.60 -2.22
CA ASP A 72 3.61 19.62 -1.67
C ASP A 72 5.08 19.40 -2.04
N ARG A 73 5.44 18.15 -2.34
CA ARG A 73 6.80 17.73 -2.68
C ARG A 73 6.99 17.32 -4.13
N ASN A 74 5.90 17.22 -4.89
CA ASN A 74 5.89 16.69 -6.27
C ASN A 74 6.56 15.32 -6.39
N ILE A 75 6.29 14.42 -5.42
CA ILE A 75 6.85 13.08 -5.40
C ILE A 75 5.77 11.99 -5.33
N ILE A 76 6.13 10.84 -5.89
CA ILE A 76 5.44 9.57 -5.73
C ILE A 76 6.36 8.67 -4.90
N VAL A 77 5.82 8.09 -3.83
CA VAL A 77 6.51 7.10 -3.01
C VAL A 77 5.90 5.75 -3.26
N GLU A 78 6.63 4.87 -3.94
CA GLU A 78 6.28 3.46 -4.06
C GLU A 78 6.75 2.74 -2.80
N THR A 79 5.83 2.04 -2.14
CA THR A 79 6.11 1.29 -0.92
C THR A 79 5.64 -0.15 -1.09
N ASN A 80 6.56 -1.12 -1.00
CA ASN A 80 6.15 -2.49 -0.76
C ASN A 80 5.91 -2.66 0.74
N GLN A 81 4.67 -2.99 1.12
CA GLN A 81 4.22 -2.98 2.51
C GLN A 81 3.54 -4.30 2.87
N THR A 82 3.82 -4.80 4.07
CA THR A 82 3.04 -5.88 4.69
C THR A 82 2.11 -5.29 5.75
N SER A 83 0.82 -5.55 5.61
CA SER A 83 -0.20 -5.20 6.60
C SER A 83 -0.58 -6.44 7.40
N PHE A 84 -0.64 -6.29 8.73
CA PHE A 84 -0.96 -7.34 9.69
C PHE A 84 -2.29 -7.01 10.37
N TYR A 85 -3.15 -8.01 10.52
CA TYR A 85 -4.49 -7.84 11.07
C TYR A 85 -4.72 -8.80 12.24
N ASN A 86 -5.36 -8.27 13.26
CA ASN A 86 -5.98 -9.04 14.33
C ASN A 86 -7.50 -8.88 14.24
N TYR A 87 -8.22 -9.85 13.69
CA TYR A 87 -9.66 -9.77 13.44
C TYR A 87 -10.49 -9.68 14.71
N GLU A 88 -9.95 -10.12 15.87
CA GLU A 88 -10.62 -9.91 17.18
C GLU A 88 -10.78 -8.42 17.54
N ARG A 89 -10.05 -7.53 16.86
CA ARG A 89 -10.15 -6.08 16.99
C ARG A 89 -11.08 -5.43 15.94
N SER A 90 -11.71 -6.22 15.06
CA SER A 90 -12.70 -5.69 14.11
C SER A 90 -13.94 -5.15 14.86
N ILE A 91 -14.61 -4.17 14.26
CA ILE A 91 -15.85 -3.61 14.82
C ILE A 91 -16.90 -4.71 15.02
N GLU A 92 -16.98 -5.66 14.10
CA GLU A 92 -17.87 -6.82 14.22
C GLU A 92 -17.61 -7.58 15.53
N LYS A 93 -16.35 -7.98 15.78
CA LYS A 93 -15.98 -8.72 17.00
C LYS A 93 -16.16 -7.90 18.27
N LEU A 94 -15.81 -6.61 18.21
CA LEU A 94 -16.00 -5.71 19.34
C LEU A 94 -17.47 -5.49 19.68
N SER A 95 -18.37 -5.44 18.67
CA SER A 95 -19.82 -5.31 18.90
C SER A 95 -20.46 -6.52 19.59
N HIS A 96 -19.85 -7.70 19.48
CA HIS A 96 -20.26 -8.86 20.26
C HIS A 96 -19.80 -8.80 21.73
N LYS A 97 -18.71 -8.06 21.99
CA LYS A 97 -18.13 -7.92 23.33
C LYS A 97 -18.69 -6.74 24.12
N TYR A 98 -18.91 -5.61 23.44
CA TYR A 98 -19.37 -4.37 24.02
C TYR A 98 -20.76 -4.03 23.48
N LYS A 99 -21.67 -3.61 24.38
CA LYS A 99 -23.04 -3.18 24.00
C LYS A 99 -23.12 -1.69 23.70
N ASP A 100 -22.20 -0.93 24.28
CA ASP A 100 -22.11 0.52 24.12
C ASP A 100 -21.25 0.88 22.92
N VAL A 101 -21.81 1.71 22.04
CA VAL A 101 -21.12 2.21 20.83
C VAL A 101 -19.90 3.05 21.21
N ASP A 102 -19.97 3.85 22.27
CA ASP A 102 -18.86 4.71 22.72
C ASP A 102 -17.67 3.86 23.21
N GLU A 103 -17.95 2.73 23.88
CA GLU A 103 -16.91 1.77 24.24
C GLU A 103 -16.24 1.16 23.00
N ILE A 104 -17.02 0.78 21.99
CA ILE A 104 -16.48 0.23 20.73
C ILE A 104 -15.60 1.27 20.02
N VAL A 105 -16.09 2.52 19.91
CA VAL A 105 -15.33 3.62 19.29
C VAL A 105 -14.03 3.86 20.04
N LYS A 106 -14.06 3.88 21.36
CA LYS A 106 -12.86 4.03 22.21
C LYS A 106 -11.85 2.91 21.98
N GLU A 107 -12.30 1.67 21.95
CA GLU A 107 -11.45 0.49 21.72
C GLU A 107 -10.79 0.51 20.34
N VAL A 108 -11.56 0.80 19.27
CA VAL A 108 -11.04 0.89 17.91
C VAL A 108 -10.08 2.08 17.76
N SER A 109 -10.37 3.22 18.40
CA SER A 109 -9.49 4.39 18.36
C SER A 109 -8.15 4.13 19.06
N ASN A 110 -8.15 3.34 20.14
CA ASN A 110 -6.93 2.95 20.84
C ASN A 110 -6.11 1.91 20.05
N ASP A 111 -6.78 0.95 19.43
CA ASP A 111 -6.16 -0.10 18.63
C ASP A 111 -7.11 -0.60 17.55
N THR A 112 -6.85 -0.22 16.31
CA THR A 112 -7.62 -0.67 15.15
C THR A 112 -7.44 -2.16 14.84
N GLY A 113 -6.51 -2.85 15.50
CA GLY A 113 -6.13 -4.23 15.17
C GLY A 113 -5.28 -4.35 13.91
N VAL A 114 -4.86 -3.22 13.33
CA VAL A 114 -4.07 -3.19 12.10
C VAL A 114 -2.69 -2.59 12.36
N ARG A 115 -1.67 -3.30 11.91
CA ARG A 115 -0.26 -2.89 11.91
C ARG A 115 0.24 -2.94 10.48
N TRP A 116 1.26 -2.17 10.18
CA TRP A 116 1.93 -2.23 8.89
C TRP A 116 3.45 -2.15 9.04
N LYS A 117 4.15 -2.72 8.07
CA LYS A 117 5.59 -2.68 7.94
C LYS A 117 5.96 -2.43 6.48
N ALA A 118 6.71 -1.39 6.22
CA ALA A 118 7.28 -1.16 4.90
C ALA A 118 8.54 -2.02 4.72
N ASN A 119 8.62 -2.69 3.58
CA ASN A 119 9.73 -3.55 3.21
C ASN A 119 10.73 -2.80 2.32
N THR A 120 10.22 -2.00 1.37
CA THR A 120 11.02 -1.18 0.46
C THR A 120 10.33 0.14 0.17
N PHE A 121 11.14 1.15 -0.20
CA PHE A 121 10.68 2.45 -0.69
C PHE A 121 11.46 2.83 -1.93
N VAL A 122 10.75 3.38 -2.92
CA VAL A 122 11.33 4.03 -4.09
C VAL A 122 10.64 5.38 -4.27
N PHE A 123 11.41 6.40 -4.58
CA PHE A 123 10.90 7.77 -4.77
C PHE A 123 11.00 8.14 -6.24
N TYR A 124 9.93 8.69 -6.79
CA TYR A 124 9.85 9.18 -8.16
C TYR A 124 9.37 10.63 -8.17
N ASP A 125 9.74 11.40 -9.20
CA ASP A 125 9.03 12.61 -9.55
C ASP A 125 7.68 12.29 -10.25
N PHE A 126 6.87 13.30 -10.53
CA PHE A 126 5.59 13.09 -11.22
C PHE A 126 5.71 12.61 -12.67
N ASN A 127 6.88 12.74 -13.28
CA ASN A 127 7.17 12.22 -14.62
C ASN A 127 7.64 10.77 -14.60
N GLY A 128 7.85 10.20 -13.41
CA GLY A 128 8.32 8.85 -13.22
C GLY A 128 9.85 8.73 -13.16
N ASN A 129 10.60 9.81 -13.10
CA ASN A 129 12.04 9.72 -12.92
C ASN A 129 12.36 9.32 -11.47
N MET A 130 13.16 8.28 -11.32
CA MET A 130 13.60 7.82 -9.99
C MET A 130 14.49 8.88 -9.33
N LEU A 131 14.08 9.37 -8.18
CA LEU A 131 14.82 10.36 -7.38
C LEU A 131 15.80 9.69 -6.40
N SER A 132 15.41 8.56 -5.82
CA SER A 132 16.24 7.78 -4.91
C SER A 132 15.67 6.38 -4.76
N SER A 133 16.55 5.38 -4.81
CA SER A 133 16.23 3.98 -4.49
C SER A 133 16.96 3.51 -3.24
N LYS A 134 17.43 4.42 -2.39
CA LYS A 134 18.12 4.01 -1.17
C LYS A 134 17.15 3.23 -0.30
N PRO A 135 17.43 1.97 0.02
CA PRO A 135 16.77 1.34 1.14
C PRO A 135 17.00 2.24 2.35
N LEU A 136 15.94 2.60 3.05
CA LEU A 136 15.97 3.46 4.24
C LEU A 136 16.85 2.90 5.39
N SER A 137 17.52 1.77 5.14
CA SER A 137 18.40 1.07 6.06
C SER A 137 19.56 1.87 6.62
N HIS A 138 19.85 3.05 6.11
CA HIS A 138 20.95 3.90 6.61
C HIS A 138 20.50 5.18 7.34
N GLN A 139 19.21 5.51 7.32
CA GLN A 139 18.70 6.70 8.05
C GLN A 139 17.57 6.39 9.03
N PHE A 140 16.91 5.25 8.87
CA PHE A 140 15.83 4.81 9.76
C PHE A 140 16.15 3.39 10.21
N ASP A 141 16.30 3.20 11.50
CA ASP A 141 16.54 1.91 12.15
C ASP A 141 15.55 0.86 11.61
N ASN A 142 16.06 -0.06 10.87
CA ASN A 142 15.61 -1.34 10.30
C ASN A 142 14.12 -1.70 10.12
N SER A 143 13.15 -0.87 10.43
CA SER A 143 11.76 -1.13 10.03
C SER A 143 10.88 0.10 10.23
N ILE A 144 10.50 0.77 9.16
CA ILE A 144 9.36 1.67 9.24
C ILE A 144 8.12 0.80 9.38
N ALA A 145 7.64 0.72 10.61
CA ALA A 145 6.44 0.01 10.98
C ALA A 145 5.56 0.88 11.87
N GLY A 146 4.26 0.70 11.81
CA GLY A 146 3.34 1.48 12.60
C GLY A 146 2.00 0.82 12.83
N LYS A 147 1.18 1.46 13.66
CA LYS A 147 -0.24 1.17 13.78
C LYS A 147 -0.99 1.97 12.70
N ALA A 148 -1.95 1.36 12.06
CA ALA A 148 -2.88 2.09 11.23
C ALA A 148 -3.88 2.82 12.14
N ILE A 149 -3.82 4.16 12.12
CA ILE A 149 -4.75 5.00 12.89
C ILE A 149 -6.08 5.06 12.13
N LEU A 150 -7.18 5.01 12.84
CA LEU A 150 -8.52 5.07 12.27
C LEU A 150 -8.65 6.26 11.29
N PHE A 151 -9.18 6.01 10.11
CA PHE A 151 -9.34 6.96 8.99
C PHE A 151 -8.04 7.50 8.34
N SER A 152 -6.86 7.09 8.80
CA SER A 152 -5.61 7.47 8.14
C SER A 152 -5.46 6.81 6.76
N PRO A 153 -4.56 7.32 5.88
CA PRO A 153 -4.26 6.67 4.60
C PRO A 153 -3.89 5.19 4.76
N SER A 154 -3.04 4.88 5.75
CA SER A 154 -2.62 3.50 6.03
C SER A 154 -3.78 2.59 6.46
N TYR A 155 -4.79 3.14 7.16
CA TYR A 155 -6.00 2.41 7.52
C TYR A 155 -6.87 2.14 6.28
N GLN A 156 -7.10 3.14 5.42
CA GLN A 156 -7.90 2.97 4.21
C GLN A 156 -7.26 1.95 3.25
N VAL A 157 -5.95 2.03 3.07
CA VAL A 157 -5.17 1.01 2.33
C VAL A 157 -5.41 -0.37 2.91
N ALA A 158 -5.25 -0.53 4.23
CA ALA A 158 -5.40 -1.82 4.89
C ALA A 158 -6.83 -2.39 4.76
N MET A 159 -7.86 -1.56 4.89
CA MET A 159 -9.26 -1.99 4.70
C MET A 159 -9.50 -2.48 3.27
N TYR A 160 -9.00 -1.75 2.28
CA TYR A 160 -9.16 -2.13 0.89
C TYR A 160 -8.46 -3.45 0.55
N ILE A 161 -7.17 -3.61 0.92
CA ILE A 161 -6.43 -4.83 0.59
C ILE A 161 -6.98 -6.06 1.32
N PHE A 162 -7.52 -5.90 2.54
CA PHE A 162 -8.20 -6.97 3.26
C PHE A 162 -9.45 -7.43 2.52
N TYR A 163 -10.33 -6.49 2.15
CA TYR A 163 -11.52 -6.80 1.36
C TYR A 163 -11.18 -7.45 0.02
N LYS A 164 -10.18 -6.91 -0.70
CA LYS A 164 -9.75 -7.43 -1.98
C LYS A 164 -9.21 -8.86 -1.89
N SER A 165 -8.55 -9.20 -0.77
CA SER A 165 -7.94 -10.51 -0.56
C SER A 165 -8.93 -11.59 -0.12
N TYR A 166 -9.94 -11.22 0.68
CA TYR A 166 -10.81 -12.21 1.32
C TYR A 166 -12.30 -12.07 0.98
N HIS A 167 -12.69 -11.04 0.23
CA HIS A 167 -14.09 -10.68 -0.05
C HIS A 167 -14.95 -10.53 1.21
N MET A 168 -14.32 -10.18 2.32
CA MET A 168 -14.94 -9.86 3.60
C MET A 168 -14.40 -8.52 4.12
N TYR A 169 -15.21 -7.78 4.86
CA TYR A 169 -14.77 -6.54 5.46
C TYR A 169 -14.07 -6.81 6.79
N PHE A 170 -12.93 -6.17 7.02
CA PHE A 170 -12.37 -6.08 8.36
C PHE A 170 -13.20 -5.12 9.21
N ASN A 171 -13.52 -3.95 8.66
CA ASN A 171 -14.54 -3.02 9.14
C ASN A 171 -15.33 -2.51 7.93
N TYR A 172 -16.64 -2.29 8.09
CA TYR A 172 -17.47 -1.80 7.01
C TYR A 172 -17.04 -0.38 6.60
N PRO A 173 -16.96 -0.08 5.29
CA PRO A 173 -16.76 1.28 4.82
C PRO A 173 -17.97 2.14 5.23
N ARG A 174 -17.71 3.37 5.60
CA ARG A 174 -18.77 4.38 5.83
C ARG A 174 -19.25 4.94 4.50
#